data_003ddcf0aac9f2961f4f9c23501fce53
#
_entry.id   003ddcf0aac9f2961f4f9c23501fce53
#
_cell.length_a   1.000
_cell.length_b   1.000
_cell.length_c   1.000
_cell.angle_alpha   90.00
_cell.angle_beta   90.00
_cell.angle_gamma   90.00
#
_symmetry.space_group_name_H-M   'P 1'
#
loop_
_entity.id
_entity.type
_entity.pdbx_description
1 polymer ?
#
loop_
_entity_poly.entity_id
_entity_poly.type
_entity_poly.pdbx_seq_one_letter_code
_entity_poly.pdbx_strand_id
1 'polypeptide(L)'
;MTDNDKKAALTERLAKCYSGAVYDALRERGIDNTVLPKDIRPIDDTHVLAGPVFTISGTPKPGISADDALLAWTGFLSTAPSGHVVVCNGHTDDIAMMGELSAETLQMRGVRGY
;
A
#
# COMPACT_ATOMS: atom_id res chain seq x y z
N MET A 1 -18.29 10.60 15.52
CA MET A 1 -17.11 10.39 14.64
C MET A 1 -16.78 8.91 14.63
N THR A 2 -16.94 8.28 13.49
CA THR A 2 -16.67 6.85 13.31
C THR A 2 -15.15 6.58 13.30
N ASP A 3 -14.76 5.32 13.40
CA ASP A 3 -13.34 4.93 13.31
C ASP A 3 -12.75 5.28 11.92
N ASN A 4 -13.57 5.16 10.88
CA ASN A 4 -13.17 5.59 9.53
C ASN A 4 -12.96 7.10 9.41
N ASP A 5 -13.78 7.92 10.08
CA ASP A 5 -13.60 9.37 10.09
C ASP A 5 -12.28 9.75 10.77
N LYS A 6 -11.94 9.08 11.86
CA LYS A 6 -10.65 9.29 12.56
C LYS A 6 -9.46 8.93 11.69
N LYS A 7 -9.52 7.80 10.99
CA LYS A 7 -8.48 7.36 10.04
C LYS A 7 -8.32 8.35 8.89
N ALA A 8 -9.43 8.81 8.32
CA ALA A 8 -9.41 9.80 7.25
C ALA A 8 -8.78 11.12 7.73
N ALA A 9 -9.19 11.64 8.88
CA ALA A 9 -8.63 12.86 9.46
C ALA A 9 -7.14 12.73 9.77
N LEU A 10 -6.69 11.59 10.30
CA LEU A 10 -5.27 11.33 10.54
C LEU A 10 -4.49 11.27 9.23
N THR A 11 -5.03 10.62 8.21
CA THR A 11 -4.42 10.54 6.88
C THR A 11 -4.17 11.93 6.30
N GLU A 12 -5.16 12.80 6.34
CA GLU A 12 -5.04 14.17 5.81
C GLU A 12 -4.02 15.02 6.60
N ARG A 13 -3.87 14.76 7.89
CA ARG A 13 -2.85 15.41 8.71
C ARG A 13 -1.45 14.90 8.36
N LEU A 14 -1.26 13.59 8.25
CA LEU A 14 0.02 12.97 7.90
C LEU A 14 0.46 13.36 6.49
N ALA A 15 -0.45 13.48 5.54
CA ALA A 15 -0.16 13.90 4.18
C ALA A 15 0.45 15.32 4.08
N LYS A 16 0.27 16.14 5.11
CA LYS A 16 0.84 17.51 5.21
C LYS A 16 2.18 17.56 5.93
N CYS A 17 2.64 16.45 6.50
CA CYS A 17 3.90 16.35 7.22
C CYS A 17 5.00 15.84 6.30
N TYR A 18 6.22 16.31 6.50
CA TYR A 18 7.38 15.62 5.95
C TYR A 18 7.76 14.41 6.83
N SER A 19 8.34 13.39 6.21
CA SER A 19 8.60 12.09 6.85
C SER A 19 9.47 12.18 8.11
N GLY A 20 10.44 13.10 8.14
CA GLY A 20 11.30 13.32 9.32
C GLY A 20 10.51 13.75 10.56
N ALA A 21 9.53 14.64 10.43
CA ALA A 21 8.69 15.05 11.55
C ALA A 21 7.81 13.89 12.07
N VAL A 22 7.31 13.05 11.16
CA VAL A 22 6.55 11.84 11.55
C VAL A 22 7.46 10.85 12.29
N TYR A 23 8.67 10.66 11.80
CA TYR A 23 9.69 9.82 12.44
C TYR A 23 9.99 10.28 13.88
N ASP A 24 10.26 11.58 14.07
CA ASP A 24 10.57 12.13 15.39
C ASP A 24 9.39 11.97 16.36
N ALA A 25 8.16 12.26 15.91
CA ALA A 25 6.95 12.11 16.72
C ALA A 25 6.69 10.65 17.12
N LEU A 26 7.03 9.68 16.29
CA LEU A 26 6.91 8.26 16.61
C LEU A 26 7.96 7.83 17.62
N ARG A 27 9.21 8.28 17.45
CA ARG A 27 10.29 8.00 18.41
C ARG A 27 9.99 8.56 19.80
N GLU A 28 9.48 9.77 19.90
CA GLU A 28 9.06 10.36 21.18
C GLU A 28 8.00 9.52 21.91
N ARG A 29 7.22 8.74 21.17
CA ARG A 29 6.23 7.79 21.71
C ARG A 29 6.79 6.40 21.99
N GLY A 30 8.09 6.19 21.80
CA GLY A 30 8.72 4.89 21.97
C GLY A 30 8.36 3.88 20.86
N ILE A 31 7.91 4.37 19.70
CA ILE A 31 7.63 3.54 18.55
C ILE A 31 8.88 3.48 17.68
N ASP A 32 9.53 2.32 17.70
CA ASP A 32 10.72 2.04 16.92
C ASP A 32 10.37 1.36 15.59
N ASN A 33 11.36 1.19 14.74
CA ASN A 33 11.23 0.49 13.45
C ASN A 33 10.20 1.15 12.50
N THR A 34 10.29 2.47 12.38
CA THR A 34 9.35 3.31 11.63
C THR A 34 9.84 3.70 10.23
N VAL A 35 11.00 3.18 9.82
CA VAL A 35 11.59 3.42 8.50
C VAL A 35 11.50 2.16 7.66
N LEU A 36 10.94 2.28 6.47
CA LEU A 36 10.87 1.20 5.51
C LEU A 36 12.27 0.84 4.98
N PRO A 37 12.47 -0.40 4.50
CA PRO A 37 13.69 -0.79 3.82
C PRO A 37 14.04 0.18 2.69
N LYS A 38 15.33 0.45 2.50
CA LYS A 38 15.83 1.41 1.49
C LYS A 38 15.42 1.09 0.05
N ASP A 39 15.04 -0.15 -0.23
CA ASP A 39 14.64 -0.61 -1.56
C ASP A 39 13.17 -0.29 -1.86
N ILE A 40 12.38 0.03 -0.83
CA ILE A 40 11.02 0.56 -1.01
C ILE A 40 11.13 2.06 -1.26
N ARG A 41 10.99 2.45 -2.51
CA ARG A 41 11.14 3.84 -2.97
C ARG A 41 9.94 4.28 -3.78
N PRO A 42 9.58 5.57 -3.75
CA PRO A 42 8.60 6.11 -4.68
C PRO A 42 9.14 6.04 -6.11
N ILE A 43 8.27 5.78 -7.07
CA ILE A 43 8.57 5.93 -8.49
C ILE A 43 8.71 7.42 -8.84
N ASP A 44 7.89 8.25 -8.20
CA ASP A 44 7.91 9.71 -8.32
C ASP A 44 8.01 10.31 -6.92
N ASP A 45 9.13 10.93 -6.60
CA ASP A 45 9.43 11.52 -5.29
C ASP A 45 8.77 12.87 -5.05
N THR A 46 8.07 13.41 -6.03
CA THR A 46 7.27 14.62 -5.89
C THR A 46 5.91 14.38 -5.23
N HIS A 47 5.49 13.11 -5.13
CA HIS A 47 4.22 12.72 -4.54
C HIS A 47 4.35 12.34 -3.07
N VAL A 48 3.36 12.74 -2.28
CA VAL A 48 3.20 12.30 -0.90
C VAL A 48 2.14 11.20 -0.84
N LEU A 49 2.49 10.06 -0.27
CA LEU A 49 1.58 8.95 -0.06
C LEU A 49 1.33 8.75 1.43
N ALA A 50 0.08 8.89 1.84
CA ALA A 50 -0.38 8.63 3.21
C ALA A 50 -1.73 7.95 3.18
N GLY A 51 -1.95 7.01 4.07
CA GLY A 51 -3.22 6.28 4.18
C GLY A 51 -3.13 5.10 5.13
N PRO A 52 -4.27 4.60 5.58
CA PRO A 52 -4.30 3.32 6.28
C PRO A 52 -3.82 2.21 5.36
N VAL A 53 -3.13 1.23 5.92
CA VAL A 53 -2.53 0.14 5.13
C VAL A 53 -3.55 -0.99 4.93
N PHE A 54 -3.58 -1.52 3.72
CA PHE A 54 -4.19 -2.78 3.36
C PHE A 54 -3.10 -3.74 2.88
N THR A 55 -2.84 -4.79 3.65
CA THR A 55 -1.75 -5.73 3.35
C THR A 55 -2.23 -6.90 2.52
N ILE A 56 -1.45 -7.28 1.53
CA ILE A 56 -1.63 -8.51 0.76
C ILE A 56 -0.34 -9.31 0.74
N SER A 57 -0.46 -10.60 0.58
CA SER A 57 0.67 -11.52 0.44
C SER A 57 0.40 -12.46 -0.73
N GLY A 58 1.35 -12.54 -1.64
CA GLY A 58 1.32 -13.48 -2.76
C GLY A 58 2.52 -14.40 -2.70
N THR A 59 2.31 -15.68 -2.92
CA THR A 59 3.39 -16.67 -2.99
C THR A 59 3.36 -17.33 -4.35
N PRO A 60 4.50 -17.46 -5.03
CA PRO A 60 4.59 -18.25 -6.25
C PRO A 60 4.05 -19.67 -6.02
N LYS A 61 3.12 -20.11 -6.86
CA LYS A 61 2.50 -21.42 -6.77
C LYS A 61 2.81 -22.21 -8.05
N PRO A 62 3.81 -23.06 -8.05
CA PRO A 62 4.12 -23.90 -9.22
C PRO A 62 2.90 -24.71 -9.67
N GLY A 63 2.63 -24.72 -10.96
CA GLY A 63 1.52 -25.47 -11.54
C GLY A 63 0.15 -24.81 -11.45
N ILE A 64 0.04 -23.61 -10.91
CA ILE A 64 -1.22 -22.85 -11.00
C ILE A 64 -1.52 -22.50 -12.46
N SER A 65 -2.78 -22.64 -12.89
CA SER A 65 -3.19 -22.19 -14.21
C SER A 65 -3.15 -20.66 -14.33
N ALA A 66 -2.97 -20.15 -15.54
CA ALA A 66 -3.02 -18.71 -15.78
C ALA A 66 -4.37 -18.11 -15.38
N ASP A 67 -5.46 -18.82 -15.63
CA ASP A 67 -6.82 -18.39 -15.28
C ASP A 67 -7.02 -18.30 -13.78
N ASP A 68 -6.57 -19.30 -13.02
CA ASP A 68 -6.66 -19.27 -11.55
C ASP A 68 -5.80 -18.16 -10.94
N ALA A 69 -4.61 -17.95 -11.48
CA ALA A 69 -3.74 -16.85 -11.04
C ALA A 69 -4.39 -15.49 -11.32
N LEU A 70 -4.96 -15.30 -12.51
CA LEU A 70 -5.68 -14.09 -12.89
C LEU A 70 -6.92 -13.87 -12.02
N LEU A 71 -7.68 -14.92 -11.73
CA LEU A 71 -8.86 -14.86 -10.87
C LEU A 71 -8.50 -14.44 -9.45
N ALA A 72 -7.42 -14.98 -8.88
CA ALA A 72 -6.93 -14.59 -7.56
C ALA A 72 -6.50 -13.11 -7.53
N TRP A 73 -5.79 -12.66 -8.57
CA TRP A 73 -5.34 -11.27 -8.69
C TRP A 73 -6.52 -10.29 -8.85
N THR A 74 -7.47 -10.58 -9.71
CA THR A 74 -8.67 -9.76 -9.90
C THR A 74 -9.56 -9.76 -8.66
N GLY A 75 -9.58 -10.84 -7.89
CA GLY A 75 -10.19 -10.90 -6.57
C GLY A 75 -9.61 -9.87 -5.61
N PHE A 76 -8.28 -9.76 -5.54
CA PHE A 76 -7.60 -8.72 -4.78
C PHE A 76 -8.01 -7.32 -5.27
N LEU A 77 -7.92 -7.05 -6.56
CA LEU A 77 -8.29 -5.74 -7.13
C LEU A 77 -9.73 -5.36 -6.80
N SER A 78 -10.64 -6.33 -6.73
CA SER A 78 -12.05 -6.13 -6.43
C SER A 78 -12.33 -5.86 -4.94
N THR A 79 -11.44 -6.28 -4.04
CA THR A 79 -11.62 -6.18 -2.58
C THR A 79 -10.80 -5.07 -1.93
N ALA A 80 -9.79 -4.54 -2.63
CA ALA A 80 -8.96 -3.46 -2.10
C ALA A 80 -9.81 -2.25 -1.70
N PRO A 81 -9.73 -1.80 -0.43
CA PRO A 81 -10.60 -0.74 0.05
C PRO A 81 -10.16 0.64 -0.44
N SER A 82 -11.12 1.49 -0.78
CA SER A 82 -10.87 2.89 -1.09
C SER A 82 -10.19 3.61 0.08
N GLY A 83 -9.38 4.60 -0.24
CA GLY A 83 -8.68 5.43 0.74
C GLY A 83 -7.46 4.78 1.39
N HIS A 84 -7.14 3.52 1.07
CA HIS A 84 -6.02 2.78 1.64
C HIS A 84 -4.79 2.79 0.73
N VAL A 85 -3.65 2.51 1.35
CA VAL A 85 -2.39 2.18 0.67
C VAL A 85 -2.22 0.66 0.72
N VAL A 86 -2.04 0.04 -0.43
CA VAL A 86 -1.76 -1.40 -0.51
C VAL A 86 -0.28 -1.65 -0.28
N VAL A 87 0.04 -2.59 0.59
CA VAL A 87 1.40 -3.09 0.80
C VAL A 87 1.43 -4.58 0.50
N CYS A 88 2.23 -4.96 -0.47
CA CYS A 88 2.33 -6.34 -0.94
C CYS A 88 3.64 -6.99 -0.50
N ASN A 89 3.54 -8.22 -0.01
CA ASN A 89 4.68 -9.11 0.12
C ASN A 89 4.58 -10.22 -0.94
N GLY A 90 5.40 -10.14 -1.98
CA GLY A 90 5.44 -11.11 -3.07
C GLY A 90 6.32 -12.33 -2.80
N HIS A 91 7.10 -12.32 -1.73
CA HIS A 91 8.07 -13.37 -1.37
C HIS A 91 9.11 -13.69 -2.47
N THR A 92 9.22 -12.85 -3.50
CA THR A 92 10.19 -12.98 -4.58
C THR A 92 10.38 -11.64 -5.29
N ASP A 93 11.58 -11.43 -5.83
CA ASP A 93 11.91 -10.28 -6.68
C ASP A 93 11.87 -10.63 -8.18
N ASP A 94 11.55 -11.88 -8.50
CA ASP A 94 11.56 -12.39 -9.88
C ASP A 94 10.25 -12.12 -10.65
N ILE A 95 9.21 -11.66 -9.96
CA ILE A 95 7.87 -11.46 -10.51
C ILE A 95 7.45 -10.01 -10.32
N ALA A 96 7.03 -9.37 -11.41
CA ALA A 96 6.40 -8.06 -11.34
C ALA A 96 5.03 -8.18 -10.65
N MET A 97 4.84 -7.43 -9.56
CA MET A 97 3.65 -7.51 -8.72
C MET A 97 2.58 -6.48 -9.10
N MET A 98 2.89 -5.54 -9.99
CA MET A 98 1.94 -4.53 -10.42
C MET A 98 2.13 -4.24 -11.92
N GLY A 99 1.02 -4.10 -12.63
CA GLY A 99 0.98 -3.67 -14.01
C GLY A 99 0.03 -2.49 -14.20
N GLU A 100 0.09 -1.85 -15.35
CA GLU A 100 -0.67 -0.65 -15.69
C GLU A 100 -2.17 -0.80 -15.44
N LEU A 101 -2.79 -1.82 -16.01
CA LEU A 101 -4.24 -2.06 -15.87
C LEU A 101 -4.66 -2.29 -14.42
N SER A 102 -3.83 -2.95 -13.63
CA SER A 102 -4.08 -3.17 -12.21
C SER A 102 -3.97 -1.86 -11.43
N ALA A 103 -2.95 -1.05 -11.73
CA ALA A 103 -2.75 0.24 -11.09
C ALA A 103 -3.91 1.20 -11.41
N GLU A 104 -4.35 1.29 -12.66
CA GLU A 104 -5.52 2.07 -13.06
C GLU A 104 -6.80 1.60 -12.37
N THR A 105 -7.00 0.29 -12.27
CA THR A 105 -8.14 -0.30 -11.57
C THR A 105 -8.17 0.12 -10.11
N LEU A 106 -7.05 0.02 -9.40
CA LEU A 106 -6.93 0.45 -8.02
C LEU A 106 -7.17 1.97 -7.87
N GLN A 107 -6.63 2.77 -8.77
CA GLN A 107 -6.85 4.21 -8.79
C GLN A 107 -8.34 4.56 -8.99
N MET A 108 -9.02 3.92 -9.95
CA MET A 108 -10.45 4.11 -10.17
C MET A 108 -11.30 3.71 -8.95
N ARG A 109 -10.85 2.75 -8.17
CA ARG A 109 -11.49 2.33 -6.92
C ARG A 109 -11.16 3.25 -5.74
N GLY A 110 -10.35 4.27 -5.93
CA GLY A 110 -9.97 5.23 -4.89
C GLY A 110 -8.88 4.71 -3.95
N VAL A 111 -8.13 3.69 -4.33
CA VAL A 111 -6.92 3.26 -3.61
C VAL A 111 -5.86 4.35 -3.77
N ARG A 112 -5.17 4.69 -2.69
CA ARG A 112 -4.25 5.84 -2.66
C ARG A 112 -2.87 5.52 -3.22
N GLY A 113 -2.45 4.27 -3.14
CA GLY A 113 -1.15 3.82 -3.64
C GLY A 113 -0.89 2.34 -3.40
N TYR A 114 0.20 1.86 -3.99
CA TYR A 114 0.65 0.48 -3.93
C TYR A 114 2.16 0.45 -3.73
#